data_db7c908e5c94963c8ca812eb5fb923e0
#
_entry.id   db7c908e5c94963c8ca812eb5fb923e0
#
_cell.length_a   1.000
_cell.length_b   1.000
_cell.length_c   1.000
_cell.angle_alpha   90.00
_cell.angle_beta   90.00
_cell.angle_gamma   90.00
#
_symmetry.space_group_name_H-M   'P 1'
#
loop_
_entity.id
_entity.type
_entity.pdbx_description
1 polymer ?
#
loop_
_entity_poly.entity_id
_entity_poly.type
_entity_poly.pdbx_seq_one_letter_code
_entity_poly.pdbx_strand_id
1 'polypeptide(L)'
;MTTADKTPTSTMTKAQAVNKERLYTFTPLPPSRNGIADYAYASISGLSEYYNITAFCNNFFAEPPKGVQLINEQFAFECLPQNAKVIHQIGNNPDHTFVLRAALRHPGIVVLHDPRILYLYQTAGISNQYIYDLMVSSNRFATRCPSAARGNGTGIQRVDHLMYDGLAEVLQTARAIVVHSNYSRQLICSHHGRELAEKIVVIPHFAYAPEKRSRAAARDILDLPQNAFIVVTAGFPHPRKRYEWLIEALDHLIQYNSRPVIWIQAGEMRNDEVPLRLALDRYPSVREILQVTGYLSENELDTYIAASDALVNLRFPSDGESSGSLARAFGAGVCCLISDTAAFRELPQDVAVKIPYIGAPEAISAALMELSTNSALRDTFGNCAAHYAETELSMDLYIARFRKVLEALDECQIEKRGGFGTSVTRIPFDHILAPRLLRDAIANKAEGVEIVLGPIPANQDAGPLLIALLPECMDAQHIRIRAATVERATGKAKYEIAFRLCWRPELRHKVGH
;
A
#
# COMPACT_ATOMS: atom_id res chain seq x y z
N MET A 1 -49.61 -58.51 -17.95
CA MET A 1 -49.21 -57.31 -18.68
C MET A 1 -48.59 -56.34 -17.69
N THR A 2 -47.30 -56.40 -17.60
CA THR A 2 -46.45 -55.65 -16.64
C THR A 2 -45.85 -54.44 -17.34
N THR A 3 -46.20 -53.26 -16.92
CA THR A 3 -45.61 -52.00 -17.38
C THR A 3 -44.41 -51.66 -16.51
N ALA A 4 -43.22 -51.65 -17.11
CA ALA A 4 -41.97 -51.28 -16.49
C ALA A 4 -41.85 -49.76 -16.37
N ASP A 5 -41.63 -49.29 -15.17
CA ASP A 5 -41.35 -47.92 -14.79
C ASP A 5 -39.87 -47.62 -15.10
N LYS A 6 -39.63 -46.63 -16.00
CA LYS A 6 -38.29 -46.13 -16.32
C LYS A 6 -38.01 -44.86 -15.51
N THR A 7 -37.28 -44.96 -14.46
CA THR A 7 -36.67 -43.85 -13.75
C THR A 7 -35.57 -43.17 -14.62
N PRO A 8 -35.57 -41.85 -14.79
CA PRO A 8 -34.47 -41.17 -15.48
C PRO A 8 -33.30 -41.01 -14.54
N THR A 9 -32.20 -41.64 -14.85
CA THR A 9 -30.89 -41.42 -14.25
C THR A 9 -30.42 -39.99 -14.56
N SER A 10 -30.45 -39.11 -13.57
CA SER A 10 -29.85 -37.78 -13.58
C SER A 10 -28.32 -37.93 -13.65
N THR A 11 -27.77 -37.75 -14.81
CA THR A 11 -26.33 -37.51 -15.03
C THR A 11 -25.96 -36.13 -14.48
N MET A 12 -25.47 -36.09 -13.25
CA MET A 12 -24.74 -34.92 -12.74
C MET A 12 -23.51 -34.71 -13.63
N THR A 13 -23.56 -33.69 -14.46
CA THR A 13 -22.42 -33.17 -15.20
C THR A 13 -21.36 -32.72 -14.18
N LYS A 14 -20.25 -33.43 -14.09
CA LYS A 14 -19.03 -32.97 -13.39
C LYS A 14 -18.64 -31.65 -14.05
N ALA A 15 -18.82 -30.53 -13.34
CA ALA A 15 -18.23 -29.27 -13.71
C ALA A 15 -16.72 -29.49 -13.88
N GLN A 16 -16.23 -29.28 -15.09
CA GLN A 16 -14.80 -29.27 -15.38
C GLN A 16 -14.18 -28.24 -14.44
N ALA A 17 -13.31 -28.67 -13.55
CA ALA A 17 -12.51 -27.78 -12.73
C ALA A 17 -11.65 -26.94 -13.68
N VAL A 18 -12.02 -25.68 -13.91
CA VAL A 18 -11.22 -24.73 -14.65
C VAL A 18 -9.89 -24.62 -13.89
N ASN A 19 -8.80 -25.00 -14.56
CA ASN A 19 -7.46 -24.96 -13.96
C ASN A 19 -7.08 -23.47 -13.81
N LYS A 20 -7.37 -22.88 -12.62
CA LYS A 20 -7.07 -21.49 -12.32
C LYS A 20 -5.57 -21.26 -12.38
N GLU A 21 -5.17 -20.15 -12.97
CA GLU A 21 -3.77 -19.73 -13.00
C GLU A 21 -3.22 -19.45 -11.59
N ARG A 22 -1.92 -19.69 -11.39
CA ARG A 22 -1.27 -19.45 -10.10
C ARG A 22 -0.90 -17.97 -9.95
N LEU A 23 -1.25 -17.42 -8.79
CA LEU A 23 -0.93 -16.06 -8.38
C LEU A 23 -0.28 -16.07 -6.99
N TYR A 24 0.75 -15.29 -6.81
CA TYR A 24 1.48 -15.20 -5.56
C TYR A 24 1.35 -13.80 -4.97
N THR A 25 1.28 -13.68 -3.66
CA THR A 25 1.19 -12.37 -3.01
C THR A 25 2.04 -12.31 -1.75
N PHE A 26 2.71 -11.18 -1.55
CA PHE A 26 3.40 -10.84 -0.29
C PHE A 26 2.61 -9.75 0.40
N THR A 27 2.14 -10.03 1.62
CA THR A 27 1.32 -9.09 2.38
C THR A 27 1.21 -9.51 3.85
N PRO A 28 1.12 -8.57 4.79
CA PRO A 28 0.57 -8.89 6.10
C PRO A 28 -0.90 -9.30 5.96
N LEU A 29 -1.34 -10.21 6.82
CA LEU A 29 -2.72 -10.70 6.90
C LEU A 29 -3.21 -10.64 8.36
N PRO A 30 -4.52 -10.66 8.61
CA PRO A 30 -5.05 -10.82 9.96
C PRO A 30 -4.40 -12.01 10.68
N PRO A 31 -4.15 -11.94 11.98
CA PRO A 31 -4.57 -10.93 12.95
C PRO A 31 -3.65 -9.69 13.07
N SER A 32 -2.83 -9.37 12.06
CA SER A 32 -2.05 -8.13 12.05
C SER A 32 -2.98 -6.93 12.12
N ARG A 33 -2.79 -6.08 13.16
CA ARG A 33 -3.68 -4.94 13.44
C ARG A 33 -3.30 -3.72 12.59
N ASN A 34 -3.46 -3.84 11.27
CA ASN A 34 -3.31 -2.72 10.35
C ASN A 34 -4.32 -2.83 9.20
N GLY A 35 -4.80 -1.68 8.71
CA GLY A 35 -5.85 -1.64 7.69
C GLY A 35 -5.45 -2.23 6.34
N ILE A 36 -4.14 -2.40 6.07
CA ILE A 36 -3.67 -3.03 4.83
C ILE A 36 -3.81 -4.55 4.92
N ALA A 37 -3.69 -5.14 6.11
CA ALA A 37 -3.96 -6.56 6.30
C ALA A 37 -5.42 -6.92 5.97
N ASP A 38 -6.37 -6.08 6.43
CA ASP A 38 -7.81 -6.25 6.14
C ASP A 38 -8.09 -6.01 4.65
N TYR A 39 -7.49 -4.97 4.06
CA TYR A 39 -7.57 -4.72 2.62
C TYR A 39 -7.03 -5.90 1.81
N ALA A 40 -5.85 -6.41 2.16
CA ALA A 40 -5.24 -7.53 1.47
C ALA A 40 -6.10 -8.79 1.58
N TYR A 41 -6.64 -9.08 2.77
CA TYR A 41 -7.55 -10.20 2.97
C TYR A 41 -8.76 -10.12 2.03
N ALA A 42 -9.43 -8.97 1.96
CA ALA A 42 -10.60 -8.76 1.12
C ALA A 42 -10.25 -8.85 -0.39
N SER A 43 -9.16 -8.20 -0.82
CA SER A 43 -8.73 -8.22 -2.23
C SER A 43 -8.29 -9.63 -2.69
N ILE A 44 -7.56 -10.36 -1.84
CA ILE A 44 -7.14 -11.74 -2.11
C ILE A 44 -8.35 -12.67 -2.16
N SER A 45 -9.33 -12.47 -1.26
CA SER A 45 -10.59 -13.23 -1.28
C SER A 45 -11.29 -13.10 -2.63
N GLY A 46 -11.48 -11.88 -3.13
CA GLY A 46 -12.10 -11.65 -4.44
C GLY A 46 -11.27 -12.20 -5.60
N LEU A 47 -9.94 -12.02 -5.59
CA LEU A 47 -9.07 -12.58 -6.63
C LEU A 47 -9.02 -14.12 -6.61
N SER A 48 -9.24 -14.76 -5.46
CA SER A 48 -9.23 -16.23 -5.34
C SER A 48 -10.36 -16.91 -6.12
N GLU A 49 -11.39 -16.18 -6.51
CA GLU A 49 -12.42 -16.67 -7.42
C GLU A 49 -11.87 -16.96 -8.82
N TYR A 50 -10.81 -16.29 -9.22
CA TYR A 50 -10.21 -16.36 -10.57
C TYR A 50 -8.85 -17.05 -10.59
N TYR A 51 -8.09 -17.02 -9.49
CA TYR A 51 -6.72 -17.50 -9.41
C TYR A 51 -6.53 -18.50 -8.26
N ASN A 52 -5.57 -19.44 -8.42
CA ASN A 52 -5.04 -20.23 -7.33
C ASN A 52 -3.97 -19.40 -6.61
N ILE A 53 -4.31 -18.88 -5.43
CA ILE A 53 -3.46 -17.92 -4.73
C ILE A 53 -2.62 -18.60 -3.64
N THR A 54 -1.32 -18.26 -3.63
CA THR A 54 -0.42 -18.53 -2.52
C THR A 54 0.01 -17.20 -1.91
N ALA A 55 -0.32 -17.00 -0.64
CA ALA A 55 0.06 -15.82 0.15
C ALA A 55 1.32 -16.10 0.96
N PHE A 56 2.30 -15.20 0.90
CA PHE A 56 3.49 -15.19 1.74
C PHE A 56 3.33 -14.13 2.82
N CYS A 57 3.45 -14.55 4.08
CA CYS A 57 3.33 -13.69 5.25
C CYS A 57 4.43 -14.04 6.27
N ASN A 58 4.91 -13.06 7.02
CA ASN A 58 5.89 -13.27 8.07
C ASN A 58 5.28 -13.69 9.42
N ASN A 59 3.96 -13.62 9.54
CA ASN A 59 3.23 -14.03 10.73
C ASN A 59 2.77 -15.50 10.62
N PHE A 60 3.26 -16.35 11.49
CA PHE A 60 2.88 -17.79 11.53
C PHE A 60 1.41 -18.01 11.95
N PHE A 61 0.78 -17.04 12.60
CA PHE A 61 -0.61 -17.10 13.03
C PHE A 61 -1.56 -16.37 12.07
N ALA A 62 -1.06 -16.01 10.88
CA ALA A 62 -1.89 -15.34 9.88
C ALA A 62 -3.00 -16.29 9.39
N GLU A 63 -4.18 -15.71 9.18
CA GLU A 63 -5.36 -16.41 8.70
C GLU A 63 -5.66 -15.95 7.27
N PRO A 64 -5.41 -16.79 6.26
CA PRO A 64 -5.71 -16.46 4.88
C PRO A 64 -7.20 -16.63 4.57
N PRO A 65 -7.72 -15.99 3.50
CA PRO A 65 -9.05 -16.28 2.99
C PRO A 65 -9.21 -17.76 2.61
N LYS A 66 -10.44 -18.24 2.63
CA LYS A 66 -10.77 -19.62 2.28
C LYS A 66 -10.26 -19.97 0.87
N GLY A 67 -9.55 -21.08 0.75
CA GLY A 67 -9.00 -21.57 -0.51
C GLY A 67 -7.67 -20.93 -0.93
N VAL A 68 -7.12 -20.03 -0.13
CA VAL A 68 -5.80 -19.43 -0.31
C VAL A 68 -4.76 -20.22 0.48
N GLN A 69 -3.66 -20.62 -0.17
CA GLN A 69 -2.55 -21.27 0.49
C GLN A 69 -1.70 -20.22 1.22
N LEU A 70 -1.39 -20.46 2.49
CA LEU A 70 -0.47 -19.62 3.26
C LEU A 70 0.89 -20.31 3.39
N ILE A 71 1.95 -19.58 3.12
CA ILE A 71 3.34 -20.02 3.32
C ILE A 71 4.08 -18.91 4.07
N ASN A 72 4.93 -19.27 5.04
CA ASN A 72 5.79 -18.28 5.67
C ASN A 72 6.77 -17.71 4.65
N GLU A 73 7.00 -16.39 4.70
CA GLU A 73 7.78 -15.64 3.70
C GLU A 73 9.23 -16.14 3.55
N GLN A 74 9.81 -16.71 4.60
CA GLN A 74 11.17 -17.26 4.56
C GLN A 74 11.33 -18.41 3.57
N PHE A 75 10.23 -19.12 3.25
CA PHE A 75 10.23 -20.21 2.27
C PHE A 75 9.86 -19.75 0.85
N ALA A 76 9.59 -18.47 0.65
CA ALA A 76 9.18 -17.95 -0.65
C ALA A 76 10.21 -18.25 -1.75
N PHE A 77 11.49 -18.21 -1.40
CA PHE A 77 12.57 -18.45 -2.35
C PHE A 77 12.56 -19.88 -2.93
N GLU A 78 12.14 -20.86 -2.13
CA GLU A 78 12.04 -22.26 -2.54
C GLU A 78 10.75 -22.55 -3.32
N CYS A 79 9.69 -21.80 -3.05
CA CYS A 79 8.34 -22.05 -3.56
C CYS A 79 7.97 -21.17 -4.78
N LEU A 80 8.66 -20.04 -5.00
CA LEU A 80 8.28 -19.06 -6.00
C LEU A 80 8.94 -19.36 -7.36
N PRO A 81 8.17 -19.68 -8.43
CA PRO A 81 8.73 -19.87 -9.77
C PRO A 81 9.38 -18.57 -10.31
N GLN A 82 10.39 -18.73 -11.15
CA GLN A 82 11.17 -17.60 -11.70
C GLN A 82 10.33 -16.54 -12.42
N ASN A 83 9.25 -16.98 -13.10
CA ASN A 83 8.35 -16.12 -13.88
C ASN A 83 6.96 -16.01 -13.22
N ALA A 84 6.88 -16.15 -11.91
CA ALA A 84 5.62 -16.07 -11.19
C ALA A 84 4.95 -14.71 -11.37
N LYS A 85 3.62 -14.72 -11.42
CA LYS A 85 2.81 -13.52 -11.20
C LYS A 85 2.79 -13.23 -9.72
N VAL A 86 3.33 -12.10 -9.32
CA VAL A 86 3.48 -11.72 -7.90
C VAL A 86 2.87 -10.36 -7.65
N ILE A 87 2.14 -10.23 -6.55
CA ILE A 87 1.61 -8.99 -6.02
C ILE A 87 2.32 -8.68 -4.70
N HIS A 88 2.76 -7.44 -4.52
CA HIS A 88 3.38 -6.93 -3.31
C HIS A 88 2.54 -5.79 -2.75
N GLN A 89 1.94 -5.99 -1.56
CA GLN A 89 1.15 -4.97 -0.87
C GLN A 89 2.06 -4.12 0.02
N ILE A 90 2.42 -2.92 -0.41
CA ILE A 90 3.38 -2.05 0.30
C ILE A 90 2.66 -0.91 1.01
N GLY A 91 2.83 -0.85 2.33
CA GLY A 91 2.47 0.27 3.19
C GLY A 91 3.69 0.80 3.94
N ASN A 92 3.62 2.02 4.45
CA ASN A 92 4.73 2.70 5.11
C ASN A 92 4.77 2.42 6.63
N ASN A 93 4.84 1.13 7.01
CA ASN A 93 4.95 0.70 8.41
C ASN A 93 5.80 -0.57 8.54
N PRO A 94 6.28 -0.92 9.77
CA PRO A 94 7.20 -2.04 9.98
C PRO A 94 6.70 -3.40 9.49
N ASP A 95 5.37 -3.64 9.51
CA ASP A 95 4.77 -4.91 9.10
C ASP A 95 5.03 -5.25 7.63
N HIS A 96 5.38 -4.24 6.81
CA HIS A 96 5.65 -4.38 5.38
C HIS A 96 7.13 -4.53 5.03
N THR A 97 8.02 -4.64 6.02
CA THR A 97 9.47 -4.78 5.79
C THR A 97 9.81 -5.99 4.93
N PHE A 98 9.18 -7.14 5.19
CA PHE A 98 9.40 -8.35 4.40
C PHE A 98 8.83 -8.20 2.98
N VAL A 99 7.72 -7.47 2.82
CA VAL A 99 7.12 -7.20 1.51
C VAL A 99 8.05 -6.33 0.65
N LEU A 100 8.64 -5.28 1.23
CA LEU A 100 9.64 -4.45 0.55
C LEU A 100 10.81 -5.30 0.06
N ARG A 101 11.38 -6.15 0.94
CA ARG A 101 12.48 -7.05 0.59
C ARG A 101 12.09 -8.01 -0.55
N ALA A 102 10.86 -8.53 -0.50
CA ALA A 102 10.35 -9.40 -1.56
C ALA A 102 10.17 -8.64 -2.88
N ALA A 103 9.60 -7.43 -2.86
CA ALA A 103 9.39 -6.61 -4.06
C ALA A 103 10.70 -6.24 -4.77
N LEU A 104 11.77 -5.99 -4.01
CA LEU A 104 13.09 -5.72 -4.57
C LEU A 104 13.77 -6.96 -5.18
N ARG A 105 13.41 -8.17 -4.71
CA ARG A 105 13.99 -9.44 -5.18
C ARG A 105 13.18 -10.10 -6.29
N HIS A 106 11.86 -10.00 -6.21
CA HIS A 106 10.92 -10.69 -7.10
C HIS A 106 10.06 -9.67 -7.84
N PRO A 107 10.45 -9.25 -9.06
CA PRO A 107 9.68 -8.28 -9.84
C PRO A 107 8.23 -8.71 -10.05
N GLY A 108 7.30 -7.87 -9.65
CA GLY A 108 5.86 -8.14 -9.73
C GLY A 108 5.03 -6.86 -9.83
N ILE A 109 3.74 -6.97 -9.58
CA ILE A 109 2.86 -5.82 -9.36
C ILE A 109 3.09 -5.31 -7.94
N VAL A 110 3.36 -4.03 -7.79
CA VAL A 110 3.43 -3.38 -6.48
C VAL A 110 2.18 -2.55 -6.28
N VAL A 111 1.41 -2.85 -5.24
CA VAL A 111 0.29 -2.02 -4.78
C VAL A 111 0.84 -1.09 -3.70
N LEU A 112 0.85 0.20 -3.98
CA LEU A 112 1.32 1.23 -3.06
C LEU A 112 0.12 1.85 -2.34
N HIS A 113 -0.01 1.51 -1.06
CA HIS A 113 -1.00 2.12 -0.17
C HIS A 113 -0.59 3.52 0.29
N ASP A 114 0.74 3.70 0.42
CA ASP A 114 1.37 4.98 0.74
C ASP A 114 2.35 5.35 -0.39
N PRO A 115 2.22 6.50 -1.04
CA PRO A 115 3.16 6.93 -2.09
C PRO A 115 4.49 7.45 -1.52
N ARG A 116 4.71 7.34 -0.23
CA ARG A 116 5.95 7.62 0.49
C ARG A 116 6.26 6.49 1.44
N ILE A 117 7.43 5.86 1.25
CA ILE A 117 7.83 4.65 2.01
C ILE A 117 9.18 4.80 2.71
N LEU A 118 9.67 6.04 2.88
CA LEU A 118 10.97 6.28 3.49
C LEU A 118 11.07 5.71 4.91
N TYR A 119 9.97 5.81 5.70
CA TYR A 119 9.91 5.23 7.05
C TYR A 119 10.04 3.70 7.03
N LEU A 120 9.50 3.05 6.01
CA LEU A 120 9.62 1.60 5.87
C LEU A 120 11.09 1.19 5.71
N TYR A 121 11.91 1.94 4.96
CA TYR A 121 13.34 1.68 4.86
C TYR A 121 14.06 1.83 6.20
N GLN A 122 13.70 2.82 7.01
CA GLN A 122 14.27 2.98 8.35
C GLN A 122 13.96 1.78 9.26
N THR A 123 12.71 1.31 9.23
CA THR A 123 12.28 0.17 10.06
C THR A 123 12.80 -1.17 9.56
N ALA A 124 13.23 -1.23 8.29
CA ALA A 124 13.84 -2.43 7.71
C ALA A 124 15.28 -2.71 8.20
N GLY A 125 15.84 -1.86 9.07
CA GLY A 125 17.20 -1.98 9.58
C GLY A 125 18.27 -1.67 8.53
N ILE A 126 17.92 -0.88 7.52
CA ILE A 126 18.82 -0.45 6.45
C ILE A 126 19.68 0.72 6.95
N SER A 127 20.96 0.78 6.54
CA SER A 127 21.86 1.82 7.02
C SER A 127 21.39 3.23 6.63
N ASN A 128 21.60 4.20 7.50
CA ASN A 128 21.28 5.60 7.21
C ASN A 128 21.96 6.10 5.93
N GLN A 129 23.21 5.67 5.67
CA GLN A 129 23.93 6.04 4.45
C GLN A 129 23.16 5.59 3.20
N TYR A 130 22.72 4.33 3.18
CA TYR A 130 21.92 3.82 2.07
C TYR A 130 20.61 4.60 1.87
N ILE A 131 19.94 4.94 2.98
CA ILE A 131 18.71 5.72 2.92
C ILE A 131 18.99 7.15 2.38
N TYR A 132 20.12 7.75 2.75
CA TYR A 132 20.53 9.04 2.16
C TYR A 132 20.79 8.94 0.65
N ASP A 133 21.47 7.90 0.20
CA ASP A 133 21.71 7.68 -1.22
C ASP A 133 20.39 7.46 -1.97
N LEU A 134 19.47 6.73 -1.38
CA LEU A 134 18.10 6.55 -1.89
C LEU A 134 17.35 7.88 -1.96
N MET A 135 17.44 8.73 -0.95
CA MET A 135 16.81 10.06 -0.94
C MET A 135 17.34 10.95 -2.06
N VAL A 136 18.65 10.95 -2.29
CA VAL A 136 19.27 11.71 -3.38
C VAL A 136 18.83 11.20 -4.75
N SER A 137 18.70 9.88 -4.91
CA SER A 137 18.28 9.26 -6.18
C SER A 137 16.76 9.31 -6.41
N SER A 138 15.97 9.50 -5.36
CA SER A 138 14.50 9.44 -5.40
C SER A 138 13.82 10.71 -5.89
N ASN A 139 14.50 11.82 -5.96
CA ASN A 139 13.89 13.09 -6.38
C ASN A 139 14.80 13.84 -7.33
N ARG A 140 14.41 13.90 -8.60
CA ARG A 140 15.18 14.61 -9.67
C ARG A 140 15.42 16.09 -9.40
N PHE A 141 14.66 16.71 -8.49
CA PHE A 141 14.81 18.10 -8.08
C PHE A 141 15.60 18.25 -6.77
N ALA A 142 15.83 17.17 -6.03
CA ALA A 142 16.62 17.17 -4.81
C ALA A 142 18.11 17.20 -5.16
N THR A 143 18.66 18.37 -5.39
CA THR A 143 20.08 18.53 -5.70
C THR A 143 20.99 18.35 -4.49
N ARG A 144 20.46 18.41 -3.27
CA ARG A 144 21.19 18.18 -2.01
C ARG A 144 20.22 17.73 -0.92
N CYS A 145 20.57 16.67 -0.22
CA CYS A 145 19.89 16.27 1.01
C CYS A 145 20.34 17.21 2.14
N PRO A 146 19.46 18.06 2.72
CA PRO A 146 19.85 19.02 3.76
C PRO A 146 20.41 18.36 5.03
N SER A 147 19.93 17.18 5.39
CA SER A 147 20.35 16.44 6.57
C SER A 147 21.67 15.69 6.35
N ALA A 148 21.88 15.09 5.18
CA ALA A 148 23.11 14.39 4.83
C ALA A 148 24.31 15.34 4.70
N ALA A 149 24.08 16.58 4.21
CA ALA A 149 25.14 17.56 4.04
C ALA A 149 25.75 18.07 5.34
N ARG A 150 25.12 17.84 6.49
CA ARG A 150 25.56 18.42 7.78
C ARG A 150 26.53 17.56 8.58
N GLY A 151 26.84 16.33 8.16
CA GLY A 151 27.88 15.50 8.81
C GLY A 151 27.72 15.23 10.32
N ASN A 152 26.67 15.73 10.95
CA ASN A 152 26.51 15.81 12.40
C ASN A 152 25.71 14.66 13.02
N GLY A 153 25.65 13.48 12.40
CA GLY A 153 25.08 12.29 13.06
C GLY A 153 23.59 12.37 13.42
N THR A 154 22.90 13.42 13.05
CA THR A 154 21.45 13.53 13.26
C THR A 154 20.74 12.69 12.19
N GLY A 155 20.11 11.59 12.61
CA GLY A 155 19.38 10.69 11.73
C GLY A 155 18.34 11.41 10.85
N ILE A 156 17.63 10.65 10.03
CA ILE A 156 16.59 11.14 9.11
C ILE A 156 15.55 11.95 9.89
N GLN A 157 15.31 13.16 9.43
CA GLN A 157 14.44 14.15 10.08
C GLN A 157 13.00 14.04 9.60
N ARG A 158 12.04 14.59 10.34
CA ARG A 158 10.63 14.63 9.93
C ARG A 158 10.42 15.30 8.58
N VAL A 159 11.20 16.33 8.25
CA VAL A 159 11.13 17.00 6.96
C VAL A 159 11.53 16.08 5.80
N ASP A 160 12.45 15.15 6.01
CA ASP A 160 12.90 14.23 4.99
C ASP A 160 11.75 13.29 4.55
N HIS A 161 10.89 12.87 5.48
CA HIS A 161 9.70 12.09 5.16
C HIS A 161 8.64 12.86 4.36
N LEU A 162 8.69 14.17 4.35
CA LEU A 162 7.81 15.02 3.53
C LEU A 162 8.40 15.31 2.14
N MET A 163 9.72 15.32 2.05
CA MET A 163 10.45 15.69 0.82
C MET A 163 10.79 14.49 -0.07
N TYR A 164 11.03 13.32 0.53
CA TYR A 164 11.52 12.15 -0.18
C TYR A 164 10.55 10.98 -0.01
N ASP A 165 10.25 10.31 -1.12
CA ASP A 165 9.28 9.20 -1.11
C ASP A 165 9.92 7.81 -0.88
N GLY A 166 11.21 7.64 -1.19
CA GLY A 166 11.91 6.37 -1.08
C GLY A 166 11.53 5.34 -2.15
N LEU A 167 10.91 5.76 -3.25
CA LEU A 167 10.33 4.83 -4.23
C LEU A 167 11.29 4.39 -5.33
N ALA A 168 12.46 5.01 -5.49
CA ALA A 168 13.31 4.80 -6.67
C ALA A 168 13.56 3.33 -7.02
N GLU A 169 13.91 2.50 -6.05
CA GLU A 169 14.20 1.07 -6.28
C GLU A 169 12.94 0.26 -6.58
N VAL A 170 11.85 0.53 -5.85
CA VAL A 170 10.56 -0.12 -6.08
C VAL A 170 10.05 0.19 -7.48
N LEU A 171 10.17 1.45 -7.92
CA LEU A 171 9.78 1.87 -9.26
C LEU A 171 10.61 1.19 -10.35
N GLN A 172 11.90 0.94 -10.09
CA GLN A 172 12.77 0.24 -11.05
C GLN A 172 12.44 -1.25 -11.15
N THR A 173 12.19 -1.90 -10.01
CA THR A 173 11.99 -3.35 -9.96
C THR A 173 10.58 -3.79 -10.33
N ALA A 174 9.55 -3.03 -9.95
CA ALA A 174 8.16 -3.40 -10.22
C ALA A 174 7.88 -3.56 -11.72
N ARG A 175 7.07 -4.55 -12.09
CA ARG A 175 6.56 -4.72 -13.46
C ARG A 175 5.43 -3.75 -13.76
N ALA A 176 4.53 -3.56 -12.80
CA ALA A 176 3.49 -2.55 -12.79
C ALA A 176 3.30 -2.02 -11.36
N ILE A 177 2.74 -0.83 -11.25
CA ILE A 177 2.49 -0.19 -9.97
C ILE A 177 1.02 0.18 -9.93
N VAL A 178 0.33 -0.25 -8.88
CA VAL A 178 -1.04 0.13 -8.61
C VAL A 178 -1.03 1.18 -7.50
N VAL A 179 -1.69 2.29 -7.73
CA VAL A 179 -1.96 3.34 -6.74
C VAL A 179 -3.46 3.60 -6.66
N HIS A 180 -3.93 4.24 -5.59
CA HIS A 180 -5.36 4.38 -5.34
C HIS A 180 -5.94 5.73 -5.78
N SER A 181 -5.13 6.64 -6.30
CA SER A 181 -5.57 7.97 -6.75
C SER A 181 -4.73 8.51 -7.91
N ASN A 182 -5.30 9.41 -8.70
CA ASN A 182 -4.54 10.15 -9.71
C ASN A 182 -3.52 11.08 -9.05
N TYR A 183 -3.82 11.61 -7.86
CA TYR A 183 -2.88 12.40 -7.09
C TYR A 183 -1.58 11.62 -6.83
N SER A 184 -1.67 10.38 -6.32
CA SER A 184 -0.51 9.53 -6.07
C SER A 184 0.26 9.24 -7.36
N ARG A 185 -0.42 8.96 -8.47
CA ARG A 185 0.20 8.80 -9.79
C ARG A 185 0.96 10.05 -10.23
N GLN A 186 0.32 11.22 -10.13
CA GLN A 186 0.92 12.49 -10.51
C GLN A 186 2.11 12.86 -9.62
N LEU A 187 1.99 12.62 -8.30
CA LEU A 187 3.07 12.85 -7.36
C LEU A 187 4.31 12.02 -7.72
N ILE A 188 4.15 10.73 -7.94
CA ILE A 188 5.24 9.83 -8.33
C ILE A 188 5.85 10.27 -9.67
N CYS A 189 5.03 10.54 -10.68
CA CYS A 189 5.52 11.01 -11.97
C CYS A 189 6.23 12.36 -11.90
N SER A 190 5.83 13.24 -10.98
CA SER A 190 6.51 14.53 -10.79
C SER A 190 7.91 14.38 -10.20
N HIS A 191 8.10 13.41 -9.31
CA HIS A 191 9.39 13.15 -8.66
C HIS A 191 10.35 12.35 -9.57
N HIS A 192 9.83 11.31 -10.22
CA HIS A 192 10.66 10.31 -10.90
C HIS A 192 10.65 10.37 -12.42
N GLY A 193 9.74 11.15 -13.01
CA GLY A 193 9.61 11.32 -14.46
C GLY A 193 8.26 10.85 -15.01
N ARG A 194 7.81 11.51 -16.07
CA ARG A 194 6.52 11.24 -16.72
C ARG A 194 6.50 9.91 -17.50
N GLU A 195 7.65 9.39 -17.85
CA GLU A 195 7.84 8.11 -18.52
C GLU A 195 7.33 6.92 -17.69
N LEU A 196 7.18 7.11 -16.38
CA LEU A 196 6.58 6.10 -15.51
C LEU A 196 5.04 6.04 -15.60
N ALA A 197 4.41 7.00 -16.27
CA ALA A 197 2.94 7.08 -16.30
C ALA A 197 2.27 5.83 -16.86
N GLU A 198 2.89 5.15 -17.83
CA GLU A 198 2.37 3.91 -18.42
C GLU A 198 2.50 2.71 -17.48
N LYS A 199 3.48 2.74 -16.58
CA LYS A 199 3.72 1.69 -15.59
C LYS A 199 2.81 1.80 -14.37
N ILE A 200 2.20 2.99 -14.14
CA ILE A 200 1.39 3.27 -12.96
C ILE A 200 -0.09 3.26 -13.33
N VAL A 201 -0.81 2.30 -12.77
CA VAL A 201 -2.26 2.14 -12.94
C VAL A 201 -2.99 2.64 -11.70
N VAL A 202 -4.05 3.41 -11.91
CA VAL A 202 -4.91 3.88 -10.82
C VAL A 202 -6.06 2.90 -10.66
N ILE A 203 -6.12 2.24 -9.50
CA ILE A 203 -7.25 1.42 -9.07
C ILE A 203 -7.70 1.97 -7.72
N PRO A 204 -8.81 2.68 -7.63
CA PRO A 204 -9.33 3.20 -6.37
C PRO A 204 -9.46 2.12 -5.31
N HIS A 205 -9.28 2.50 -4.05
CA HIS A 205 -9.56 1.61 -2.93
C HIS A 205 -11.04 1.21 -2.98
N PHE A 206 -11.31 -0.09 -2.93
CA PHE A 206 -12.71 -0.56 -2.93
C PHE A 206 -13.43 -0.15 -1.65
N ALA A 207 -14.73 0.06 -1.76
CA ALA A 207 -15.60 0.21 -0.61
C ALA A 207 -15.95 -1.17 -0.04
N TYR A 208 -15.99 -1.25 1.28
CA TYR A 208 -16.52 -2.44 1.93
C TYR A 208 -18.04 -2.44 1.81
N ALA A 209 -18.64 -3.61 1.75
CA ALA A 209 -20.09 -3.79 1.76
C ALA A 209 -20.50 -4.30 3.15
N PRO A 210 -20.62 -3.42 4.16
CA PRO A 210 -20.99 -3.84 5.49
C PRO A 210 -22.44 -4.38 5.51
N GLU A 211 -22.77 -5.13 6.53
CA GLU A 211 -24.16 -5.51 6.77
C GLU A 211 -25.03 -4.25 6.86
N LYS A 212 -26.05 -4.16 6.01
CA LYS A 212 -26.95 -2.99 5.99
C LYS A 212 -27.71 -2.88 7.31
N ARG A 213 -27.39 -1.87 8.10
CA ARG A 213 -28.05 -1.54 9.37
C ARG A 213 -28.53 -0.10 9.33
N SER A 214 -29.76 0.12 9.83
CA SER A 214 -30.21 1.50 10.05
C SER A 214 -29.43 2.12 11.21
N ARG A 215 -29.28 3.43 11.21
CA ARG A 215 -28.64 4.19 12.29
C ARG A 215 -29.29 3.87 13.65
N ALA A 216 -30.64 3.78 13.70
CA ALA A 216 -31.37 3.46 14.92
C ALA A 216 -31.01 2.04 15.42
N ALA A 217 -31.03 1.03 14.57
CA ALA A 217 -30.68 -0.33 14.95
C ALA A 217 -29.21 -0.45 15.42
N ALA A 218 -28.29 0.25 14.77
CA ALA A 218 -26.90 0.29 15.21
C ALA A 218 -26.73 0.93 16.60
N ARG A 219 -27.49 1.99 16.88
CA ARG A 219 -27.51 2.64 18.21
C ARG A 219 -28.09 1.75 19.28
N ASP A 220 -29.16 1.01 18.98
CA ASP A 220 -29.75 0.05 19.93
C ASP A 220 -28.74 -1.07 20.28
N ILE A 221 -27.98 -1.58 19.29
CA ILE A 221 -26.94 -2.58 19.53
C ILE A 221 -25.83 -2.05 20.45
N LEU A 222 -25.49 -0.76 20.32
CA LEU A 222 -24.38 -0.14 21.04
C LEU A 222 -24.82 0.58 22.32
N ASP A 223 -26.11 0.51 22.68
CA ASP A 223 -26.73 1.24 23.81
C ASP A 223 -26.45 2.77 23.73
N LEU A 224 -26.57 3.34 22.54
CA LEU A 224 -26.33 4.75 22.26
C LEU A 224 -27.65 5.53 22.18
N PRO A 225 -27.73 6.77 22.71
CA PRO A 225 -28.97 7.54 22.71
C PRO A 225 -29.41 7.91 21.29
N GLN A 226 -30.70 7.67 21.01
CA GLN A 226 -31.30 7.94 19.70
C GLN A 226 -31.37 9.43 19.35
N ASN A 227 -31.47 10.31 20.33
CA ASN A 227 -31.61 11.76 20.16
C ASN A 227 -30.27 12.50 20.12
N ALA A 228 -29.13 11.86 20.38
CA ALA A 228 -27.81 12.49 20.32
C ALA A 228 -27.35 12.74 18.88
N PHE A 229 -26.50 13.75 18.69
CA PHE A 229 -25.70 13.92 17.48
C PHE A 229 -24.36 13.23 17.70
N ILE A 230 -24.12 12.15 16.95
CA ILE A 230 -22.96 11.27 17.15
C ILE A 230 -21.96 11.50 16.04
N VAL A 231 -20.77 11.98 16.41
CA VAL A 231 -19.61 12.14 15.55
C VAL A 231 -18.64 10.97 15.78
N VAL A 232 -18.22 10.30 14.72
CA VAL A 232 -17.27 9.19 14.80
C VAL A 232 -15.96 9.56 14.10
N THR A 233 -14.84 9.27 14.76
CA THR A 233 -13.51 9.19 14.15
C THR A 233 -13.01 7.74 14.24
N ALA A 234 -12.33 7.23 13.21
CA ALA A 234 -11.98 5.82 13.15
C ALA A 234 -10.49 5.54 12.98
N GLY A 235 -10.06 4.41 13.55
CA GLY A 235 -8.68 3.91 13.54
C GLY A 235 -7.77 4.68 14.50
N PHE A 236 -6.47 4.35 14.53
CA PHE A 236 -5.51 4.96 15.45
C PHE A 236 -5.44 6.48 15.25
N PRO A 237 -5.46 7.29 16.33
CA PRO A 237 -5.16 8.70 16.25
C PRO A 237 -3.73 8.89 15.72
N HIS A 238 -3.57 9.92 14.89
CA HIS A 238 -2.28 10.28 14.32
C HIS A 238 -2.26 11.80 14.09
N PRO A 239 -1.14 12.51 14.25
CA PRO A 239 -1.09 13.97 14.08
C PRO A 239 -1.65 14.47 12.74
N ARG A 240 -1.55 13.69 11.66
CA ARG A 240 -2.13 14.03 10.36
C ARG A 240 -3.66 13.97 10.32
N LYS A 241 -4.32 13.30 11.30
CA LYS A 241 -5.79 13.25 11.41
C LYS A 241 -6.38 14.52 12.02
N ARG A 242 -5.54 15.46 12.45
CA ARG A 242 -5.94 16.80 12.87
C ARG A 242 -7.05 16.82 13.92
N TYR A 243 -6.92 15.97 14.91
CA TYR A 243 -7.91 15.91 16.01
C TYR A 243 -8.00 17.24 16.78
N GLU A 244 -6.91 18.02 16.82
CA GLU A 244 -6.92 19.35 17.40
C GLU A 244 -7.95 20.28 16.72
N TRP A 245 -8.10 20.18 15.38
CA TRP A 245 -9.11 20.96 14.65
C TRP A 245 -10.53 20.50 14.98
N LEU A 246 -10.73 19.17 15.08
CA LEU A 246 -12.02 18.60 15.45
C LEU A 246 -12.39 18.96 16.88
N ILE A 247 -11.45 18.90 17.83
CA ILE A 247 -11.68 19.23 19.24
C ILE A 247 -12.15 20.68 19.39
N GLU A 248 -11.48 21.62 18.74
CA GLU A 248 -11.86 23.03 18.74
C GLU A 248 -13.26 23.23 18.13
N ALA A 249 -13.55 22.56 17.03
CA ALA A 249 -14.87 22.60 16.38
C ALA A 249 -15.97 21.97 17.27
N LEU A 250 -15.69 20.88 17.98
CA LEU A 250 -16.63 20.23 18.88
C LEU A 250 -16.92 21.09 20.12
N ASP A 251 -15.92 21.77 20.68
CA ASP A 251 -16.13 22.70 21.79
C ASP A 251 -17.16 23.78 21.42
N HIS A 252 -16.99 24.36 20.23
CA HIS A 252 -17.95 25.32 19.71
C HIS A 252 -19.33 24.68 19.46
N LEU A 253 -19.39 23.48 18.89
CA LEU A 253 -20.63 22.77 18.63
C LEU A 253 -21.43 22.51 19.92
N ILE A 254 -20.78 22.05 21.00
CA ILE A 254 -21.41 21.75 22.29
C ILE A 254 -22.10 22.98 22.87
N GLN A 255 -21.51 24.17 22.73
CA GLN A 255 -22.02 25.42 23.29
C GLN A 255 -23.31 25.88 22.61
N TYR A 256 -23.50 25.58 21.32
CA TYR A 256 -24.61 26.14 20.53
C TYR A 256 -25.58 25.09 19.99
N ASN A 257 -25.29 23.79 20.16
CA ASN A 257 -26.18 22.74 19.68
C ASN A 257 -27.27 22.41 20.72
N SER A 258 -28.51 22.24 20.25
CA SER A 258 -29.66 21.91 21.13
C SER A 258 -29.74 20.41 21.47
N ARG A 259 -29.06 19.55 20.69
CA ARG A 259 -29.03 18.10 20.90
C ARG A 259 -27.78 17.72 21.70
N PRO A 260 -27.83 16.67 22.56
CA PRO A 260 -26.61 16.10 23.13
C PRO A 260 -25.63 15.71 22.04
N VAL A 261 -24.34 16.01 22.22
CA VAL A 261 -23.27 15.66 21.31
C VAL A 261 -22.44 14.53 21.92
N ILE A 262 -22.12 13.54 21.15
CA ILE A 262 -21.20 12.45 21.54
C ILE A 262 -20.11 12.35 20.47
N TRP A 263 -18.86 12.30 20.90
CA TRP A 263 -17.74 11.97 20.03
C TRP A 263 -17.22 10.58 20.34
N ILE A 264 -17.26 9.68 19.37
CA ILE A 264 -16.76 8.33 19.50
C ILE A 264 -15.44 8.21 18.71
N GLN A 265 -14.35 7.93 19.42
CA GLN A 265 -13.10 7.49 18.84
C GLN A 265 -13.16 5.96 18.68
N ALA A 266 -13.51 5.49 17.50
CA ALA A 266 -13.59 4.07 17.14
C ALA A 266 -12.19 3.54 16.80
N GLY A 267 -11.44 3.15 17.82
CA GLY A 267 -10.07 2.69 17.73
C GLY A 267 -9.27 2.94 19.00
N GLU A 268 -8.15 2.27 19.10
CA GLU A 268 -7.26 2.35 20.26
C GLU A 268 -6.54 3.71 20.33
N MET A 269 -6.51 4.32 21.49
CA MET A 269 -5.65 5.48 21.79
C MET A 269 -4.31 4.98 22.35
N ARG A 270 -3.23 5.27 21.67
CA ARG A 270 -1.88 4.90 22.12
C ARG A 270 -1.34 5.89 23.16
N ASN A 271 -0.44 5.41 24.02
CA ASN A 271 0.10 6.23 25.12
C ASN A 271 1.03 7.37 24.66
N ASP A 272 1.53 7.32 23.43
CA ASP A 272 2.47 8.30 22.85
C ASP A 272 1.79 9.49 22.16
N GLU A 273 0.45 9.59 22.23
CA GLU A 273 -0.32 10.66 21.58
C GLU A 273 -0.45 11.91 22.45
N VAL A 274 0.69 12.43 22.86
CA VAL A 274 0.80 13.66 23.67
C VAL A 274 0.03 14.85 23.08
N PRO A 275 0.06 15.15 21.76
CA PRO A 275 -0.67 16.30 21.21
C PRO A 275 -2.17 16.22 21.40
N LEU A 276 -2.77 15.03 21.26
CA LEU A 276 -4.20 14.81 21.44
C LEU A 276 -4.61 15.03 22.91
N ARG A 277 -3.81 14.51 23.86
CA ARG A 277 -4.06 14.70 25.29
C ARG A 277 -4.00 16.17 25.67
N LEU A 278 -2.99 16.90 25.23
CA LEU A 278 -2.84 18.33 25.48
C LEU A 278 -4.01 19.14 24.89
N ALA A 279 -4.53 18.75 23.73
CA ALA A 279 -5.71 19.38 23.16
C ALA A 279 -6.96 19.11 24.01
N LEU A 280 -7.18 17.88 24.47
CA LEU A 280 -8.31 17.52 25.36
C LEU A 280 -8.20 18.20 26.72
N ASP A 281 -6.99 18.41 27.26
CA ASP A 281 -6.81 19.14 28.53
C ASP A 281 -7.17 20.62 28.40
N ARG A 282 -7.05 21.20 27.20
CA ARG A 282 -7.45 22.58 26.90
C ARG A 282 -8.96 22.75 26.75
N TYR A 283 -9.68 21.68 26.35
CA TYR A 283 -11.12 21.67 26.09
C TYR A 283 -11.83 20.59 26.92
N PRO A 284 -12.05 20.82 28.24
CA PRO A 284 -12.66 19.83 29.13
C PRO A 284 -14.07 19.39 28.69
N SER A 285 -14.87 20.30 28.13
CA SER A 285 -16.20 20.03 27.57
C SER A 285 -16.18 18.93 26.50
N VAL A 286 -15.17 18.94 25.64
CA VAL A 286 -14.99 17.92 24.60
C VAL A 286 -14.53 16.58 25.20
N ARG A 287 -13.71 16.63 26.25
CA ARG A 287 -13.29 15.43 26.98
C ARG A 287 -14.47 14.69 27.61
N GLU A 288 -15.46 15.40 28.10
CA GLU A 288 -16.67 14.81 28.72
C GLU A 288 -17.55 14.06 27.73
N ILE A 289 -17.58 14.47 26.46
CA ILE A 289 -18.38 13.82 25.41
C ILE A 289 -17.61 12.74 24.64
N LEU A 290 -16.31 12.58 24.90
CA LEU A 290 -15.45 11.60 24.21
C LEU A 290 -15.64 10.20 24.78
N GLN A 291 -15.95 9.27 23.90
CA GLN A 291 -15.95 7.84 24.17
C GLN A 291 -14.88 7.14 23.34
N VAL A 292 -13.99 6.39 23.97
CA VAL A 292 -12.93 5.63 23.30
C VAL A 292 -13.25 4.15 23.38
N THR A 293 -13.36 3.49 22.22
CA THR A 293 -13.78 2.09 22.19
C THR A 293 -12.65 1.10 22.43
N GLY A 294 -11.39 1.48 22.21
CA GLY A 294 -10.30 0.54 22.06
C GLY A 294 -10.29 -0.10 20.68
N TYR A 295 -9.49 -1.16 20.49
CA TYR A 295 -9.44 -1.89 19.24
C TYR A 295 -10.78 -2.62 18.98
N LEU A 296 -11.29 -2.48 17.76
CA LEU A 296 -12.55 -3.06 17.32
C LEU A 296 -12.30 -4.10 16.21
N SER A 297 -13.10 -5.15 16.20
CA SER A 297 -13.25 -6.01 15.03
C SER A 297 -13.91 -5.24 13.87
N GLU A 298 -13.81 -5.75 12.66
CA GLU A 298 -14.41 -5.11 11.48
C GLU A 298 -15.93 -4.89 11.64
N ASN A 299 -16.65 -5.90 12.14
CA ASN A 299 -18.11 -5.81 12.34
C ASN A 299 -18.51 -4.81 13.43
N GLU A 300 -17.73 -4.72 14.51
CA GLU A 300 -17.93 -3.70 15.55
C GLU A 300 -17.67 -2.29 15.00
N LEU A 301 -16.58 -2.10 14.24
CA LEU A 301 -16.25 -0.84 13.59
C LEU A 301 -17.37 -0.41 12.63
N ASP A 302 -17.87 -1.31 11.81
CA ASP A 302 -18.97 -1.07 10.88
C ASP A 302 -20.26 -0.67 11.64
N THR A 303 -20.50 -1.26 12.82
CA THR A 303 -21.65 -0.91 13.68
C THR A 303 -21.50 0.50 14.24
N TYR A 304 -20.32 0.89 14.74
CA TYR A 304 -20.07 2.26 15.20
C TYR A 304 -20.19 3.28 14.06
N ILE A 305 -19.70 2.95 12.87
CA ILE A 305 -19.85 3.80 11.68
C ILE A 305 -21.34 3.97 11.34
N ALA A 306 -22.11 2.89 11.29
CA ALA A 306 -23.55 2.94 10.99
C ALA A 306 -24.36 3.72 12.05
N ALA A 307 -23.94 3.72 13.31
CA ALA A 307 -24.58 4.46 14.40
C ALA A 307 -24.36 5.98 14.32
N SER A 308 -23.36 6.44 13.55
CA SER A 308 -22.97 7.84 13.50
C SER A 308 -23.91 8.72 12.69
N ASP A 309 -24.00 10.01 13.05
CA ASP A 309 -24.57 11.06 12.20
C ASP A 309 -23.56 11.59 11.19
N ALA A 310 -22.29 11.62 11.58
CA ALA A 310 -21.19 12.02 10.72
C ALA A 310 -19.89 11.29 11.08
N LEU A 311 -19.16 10.84 10.06
CA LEU A 311 -17.79 10.34 10.22
C LEU A 311 -16.81 11.45 9.83
N VAL A 312 -15.88 11.79 10.73
CA VAL A 312 -14.84 12.78 10.48
C VAL A 312 -13.53 12.09 10.16
N ASN A 313 -13.06 12.27 8.92
CA ASN A 313 -11.85 11.64 8.38
C ASN A 313 -10.90 12.67 7.79
N LEU A 314 -10.31 13.49 8.67
CA LEU A 314 -9.36 14.52 8.27
C LEU A 314 -7.97 13.95 7.97
N ARG A 315 -7.25 14.61 7.05
CA ARG A 315 -5.86 14.33 6.72
C ARG A 315 -5.16 15.60 6.29
N PHE A 316 -4.18 16.05 7.09
CA PHE A 316 -3.33 17.18 6.71
C PHE A 316 -1.99 17.19 7.47
N PRO A 317 -0.82 17.27 6.76
CA PRO A 317 -0.71 17.04 5.33
C PRO A 317 -1.09 15.61 4.95
N SER A 318 -1.62 15.41 3.75
CA SER A 318 -1.84 14.08 3.17
C SER A 318 -0.77 13.78 2.15
N ASP A 319 -0.28 12.55 2.15
CA ASP A 319 0.68 12.05 1.17
C ASP A 319 -0.01 11.42 -0.06
N GLY A 320 -1.35 11.36 -0.05
CA GLY A 320 -2.14 10.70 -1.10
C GLY A 320 -2.55 9.27 -0.73
N GLU A 321 -2.40 8.91 0.55
CA GLU A 321 -2.87 7.65 1.11
C GLU A 321 -4.39 7.51 0.97
N SER A 322 -4.87 6.27 0.78
CA SER A 322 -6.29 5.94 0.86
C SER A 322 -6.75 5.76 2.31
N SER A 323 -8.06 5.74 2.53
CA SER A 323 -8.63 5.57 3.87
C SER A 323 -9.65 4.43 3.91
N GLY A 324 -9.28 3.30 4.52
CA GLY A 324 -10.18 2.16 4.72
C GLY A 324 -11.42 2.52 5.53
N SER A 325 -11.29 3.38 6.57
CA SER A 325 -12.45 3.84 7.36
C SER A 325 -13.41 4.72 6.55
N LEU A 326 -12.89 5.54 5.64
CA LEU A 326 -13.74 6.31 4.72
C LEU A 326 -14.47 5.41 3.72
N ALA A 327 -13.75 4.42 3.18
CA ALA A 327 -14.34 3.43 2.27
C ALA A 327 -15.47 2.62 2.93
N ARG A 328 -15.33 2.27 4.23
CA ARG A 328 -16.39 1.64 5.03
C ARG A 328 -17.58 2.56 5.23
N ALA A 329 -17.32 3.82 5.57
CA ALA A 329 -18.39 4.82 5.78
C ALA A 329 -19.18 5.08 4.50
N PHE A 330 -18.54 5.11 3.35
CA PHE A 330 -19.21 5.23 2.05
C PHE A 330 -20.10 4.00 1.80
N GLY A 331 -19.58 2.80 2.00
CA GLY A 331 -20.37 1.57 1.88
C GLY A 331 -21.55 1.50 2.85
N ALA A 332 -21.42 2.09 4.04
CA ALA A 332 -22.50 2.20 5.02
C ALA A 332 -23.48 3.35 4.75
N GLY A 333 -23.23 4.21 3.76
CA GLY A 333 -24.08 5.36 3.46
C GLY A 333 -24.06 6.45 4.54
N VAL A 334 -22.90 6.67 5.16
CA VAL A 334 -22.73 7.66 6.23
C VAL A 334 -22.17 8.96 5.67
N CYS A 335 -22.73 10.09 6.12
CA CYS A 335 -22.21 11.41 5.83
C CYS A 335 -20.79 11.57 6.37
N CYS A 336 -19.85 11.96 5.51
CA CYS A 336 -18.45 12.08 5.87
C CYS A 336 -17.93 13.51 5.73
N LEU A 337 -17.10 13.97 6.69
CA LEU A 337 -16.30 15.18 6.58
C LEU A 337 -14.86 14.78 6.27
N ILE A 338 -14.29 15.37 5.23
CA ILE A 338 -12.94 15.05 4.77
C ILE A 338 -12.13 16.33 4.52
N SER A 339 -10.81 16.26 4.60
CA SER A 339 -9.96 17.38 4.19
C SER A 339 -9.97 17.55 2.67
N ASP A 340 -10.15 18.77 2.16
CA ASP A 340 -10.06 19.11 0.73
C ASP A 340 -8.58 19.17 0.28
N THR A 341 -7.93 18.01 0.25
CA THR A 341 -6.49 17.92 -0.07
C THR A 341 -6.14 16.59 -0.71
N ALA A 342 -5.07 16.57 -1.48
CA ALA A 342 -4.46 15.37 -2.08
C ALA A 342 -5.50 14.46 -2.76
N ALA A 343 -5.49 13.16 -2.49
CA ALA A 343 -6.41 12.17 -3.05
C ALA A 343 -7.88 12.44 -2.70
N PHE A 344 -8.17 13.02 -1.54
CA PHE A 344 -9.55 13.29 -1.12
C PHE A 344 -10.21 14.41 -1.95
N ARG A 345 -9.41 15.30 -2.53
CA ARG A 345 -9.90 16.33 -3.47
C ARG A 345 -10.50 15.74 -4.74
N GLU A 346 -10.08 14.56 -5.15
CA GLU A 346 -10.56 13.87 -6.36
C GLU A 346 -11.98 13.32 -6.20
N LEU A 347 -12.46 13.13 -4.98
CA LEU A 347 -13.82 12.65 -4.74
C LEU A 347 -14.85 13.68 -5.26
N PRO A 348 -16.01 13.24 -5.76
CA PRO A 348 -17.10 14.13 -6.16
C PRO A 348 -17.54 15.06 -5.01
N GLN A 349 -18.10 16.21 -5.35
CA GLN A 349 -18.45 17.25 -4.36
C GLN A 349 -19.63 16.85 -3.47
N ASP A 350 -20.48 15.98 -3.96
CA ASP A 350 -21.71 15.51 -3.30
C ASP A 350 -21.51 14.22 -2.46
N VAL A 351 -20.32 13.61 -2.52
CA VAL A 351 -20.01 12.35 -1.82
C VAL A 351 -19.58 12.60 -0.37
N ALA A 352 -18.96 13.74 -0.10
CA ALA A 352 -18.51 14.09 1.25
C ALA A 352 -18.41 15.61 1.41
N VAL A 353 -18.56 16.08 2.66
CA VAL A 353 -18.34 17.48 3.03
C VAL A 353 -16.84 17.75 3.05
N LYS A 354 -16.35 18.60 2.14
CA LYS A 354 -14.94 18.94 1.99
C LYS A 354 -14.57 20.13 2.87
N ILE A 355 -13.62 19.91 3.76
CA ILE A 355 -13.12 20.90 4.72
C ILE A 355 -11.82 21.51 4.19
N PRO A 356 -11.73 22.83 4.01
CA PRO A 356 -10.49 23.50 3.65
C PRO A 356 -9.46 23.36 4.78
N TYR A 357 -8.18 23.36 4.45
CA TYR A 357 -7.13 23.29 5.47
C TYR A 357 -6.81 24.66 6.11
N ILE A 358 -7.25 25.77 5.49
CA ILE A 358 -7.18 27.11 6.04
C ILE A 358 -8.53 27.40 6.70
N GLY A 359 -8.53 27.80 7.98
CA GLY A 359 -9.76 28.00 8.74
C GLY A 359 -10.52 26.69 8.99
N ALA A 360 -9.79 25.59 9.14
CA ALA A 360 -10.40 24.26 9.26
C ALA A 360 -11.28 24.09 10.50
N PRO A 361 -10.91 24.55 11.71
CA PRO A 361 -11.77 24.42 12.88
C PRO A 361 -13.14 25.11 12.70
N GLU A 362 -13.16 26.32 12.16
CA GLU A 362 -14.37 27.09 11.89
C GLU A 362 -15.24 26.39 10.82
N ALA A 363 -14.61 25.90 9.75
CA ALA A 363 -15.32 25.20 8.68
C ALA A 363 -15.91 23.85 9.18
N ILE A 364 -15.18 23.11 10.02
CA ILE A 364 -15.69 21.89 10.65
C ILE A 364 -16.86 22.21 11.57
N SER A 365 -16.73 23.26 12.42
CA SER A 365 -17.78 23.69 13.32
C SER A 365 -19.06 24.07 12.56
N ALA A 366 -18.95 24.88 11.52
CA ALA A 366 -20.08 25.26 10.67
C ALA A 366 -20.75 24.05 10.02
N ALA A 367 -19.96 23.14 9.45
CA ALA A 367 -20.48 21.91 8.84
C ALA A 367 -21.19 21.00 9.86
N LEU A 368 -20.59 20.75 11.03
CA LEU A 368 -21.19 19.92 12.07
C LEU A 368 -22.45 20.56 12.63
N MET A 369 -22.50 21.89 12.80
CA MET A 369 -23.69 22.62 13.24
C MET A 369 -24.85 22.44 12.25
N GLU A 370 -24.61 22.62 10.97
CA GLU A 370 -25.60 22.41 9.92
C GLU A 370 -26.06 20.95 9.89
N LEU A 371 -25.13 20.00 9.88
CA LEU A 371 -25.44 18.57 9.89
C LEU A 371 -26.18 18.14 11.16
N SER A 372 -26.01 18.79 12.31
CA SER A 372 -26.69 18.46 13.55
C SER A 372 -28.20 18.75 13.50
N THR A 373 -28.59 19.78 12.75
CA THR A 373 -29.96 20.25 12.62
C THR A 373 -30.65 19.78 11.34
N ASN A 374 -29.90 19.50 10.27
CA ASN A 374 -30.41 19.14 8.95
C ASN A 374 -30.21 17.65 8.66
N SER A 375 -31.15 16.80 9.06
CA SER A 375 -31.09 15.36 8.79
C SER A 375 -31.15 15.04 7.28
N ALA A 376 -31.93 15.79 6.52
CA ALA A 376 -32.07 15.58 5.08
C ALA A 376 -30.74 15.80 4.34
N LEU A 377 -29.95 16.77 4.78
CA LEU A 377 -28.60 17.00 4.23
C LEU A 377 -27.66 15.83 4.53
N ARG A 378 -27.67 15.31 5.77
CA ARG A 378 -26.89 14.11 6.12
C ARG A 378 -27.26 12.92 5.26
N ASP A 379 -28.57 12.69 5.09
CA ASP A 379 -29.07 11.56 4.31
C ASP A 379 -28.73 11.73 2.81
N THR A 380 -28.72 12.96 2.29
CA THR A 380 -28.28 13.24 0.91
C THR A 380 -26.82 12.87 0.72
N PHE A 381 -25.90 13.36 1.56
CA PHE A 381 -24.48 12.98 1.47
C PHE A 381 -24.27 11.48 1.67
N GLY A 382 -24.96 10.87 2.62
CA GLY A 382 -24.89 9.43 2.85
C GLY A 382 -25.34 8.61 1.65
N ASN A 383 -26.45 8.98 1.02
CA ASN A 383 -26.96 8.30 -0.18
C ASN A 383 -26.03 8.47 -1.39
N CYS A 384 -25.49 9.68 -1.61
CA CYS A 384 -24.48 9.90 -2.66
C CYS A 384 -23.21 9.09 -2.41
N ALA A 385 -22.76 9.00 -1.15
CA ALA A 385 -21.61 8.19 -0.76
C ALA A 385 -21.84 6.69 -1.02
N ALA A 386 -23.01 6.17 -0.64
CA ALA A 386 -23.38 4.78 -0.90
C ALA A 386 -23.47 4.48 -2.39
N HIS A 387 -24.09 5.35 -3.17
CA HIS A 387 -24.16 5.21 -4.62
C HIS A 387 -22.78 5.21 -5.27
N TYR A 388 -21.89 6.12 -4.86
CA TYR A 388 -20.52 6.17 -5.33
C TYR A 388 -19.73 4.91 -4.94
N ALA A 389 -19.94 4.39 -3.74
CA ALA A 389 -19.35 3.14 -3.28
C ALA A 389 -19.79 1.94 -4.17
N GLU A 390 -21.06 1.87 -4.49
CA GLU A 390 -21.63 0.78 -5.31
C GLU A 390 -21.19 0.86 -6.79
N THR A 391 -21.10 2.05 -7.37
CA THR A 391 -20.84 2.24 -8.80
C THR A 391 -19.37 2.39 -9.15
N GLU A 392 -18.57 3.05 -8.30
CA GLU A 392 -17.18 3.38 -8.62
C GLU A 392 -16.16 2.62 -7.80
N LEU A 393 -16.54 2.21 -6.56
CA LEU A 393 -15.66 1.56 -5.61
C LEU A 393 -16.06 0.12 -5.27
N SER A 394 -16.95 -0.51 -6.08
CA SER A 394 -17.35 -1.89 -5.79
C SER A 394 -16.16 -2.86 -5.89
N MET A 395 -16.20 -3.94 -5.10
CA MET A 395 -15.20 -4.99 -5.13
C MET A 395 -15.10 -5.63 -6.53
N ASP A 396 -16.23 -5.85 -7.21
CA ASP A 396 -16.25 -6.42 -8.56
C ASP A 396 -15.50 -5.55 -9.56
N LEU A 397 -15.70 -4.23 -9.49
CA LEU A 397 -15.01 -3.28 -10.36
C LEU A 397 -13.50 -3.23 -10.04
N TYR A 398 -13.14 -3.27 -8.75
CA TYR A 398 -11.75 -3.38 -8.31
C TYR A 398 -11.09 -4.64 -8.89
N ILE A 399 -11.72 -5.80 -8.73
CA ILE A 399 -11.20 -7.09 -9.23
C ILE A 399 -11.09 -7.07 -10.77
N ALA A 400 -12.10 -6.54 -11.46
CA ALA A 400 -12.07 -6.42 -12.92
C ALA A 400 -10.90 -5.54 -13.40
N ARG A 401 -10.66 -4.40 -12.74
CA ARG A 401 -9.52 -3.51 -13.05
C ARG A 401 -8.19 -4.20 -12.74
N PHE A 402 -8.10 -4.92 -11.62
CA PHE A 402 -6.87 -5.60 -11.22
C PHE A 402 -6.52 -6.75 -12.17
N ARG A 403 -7.51 -7.52 -12.62
CA ARG A 403 -7.32 -8.58 -13.61
C ARG A 403 -6.76 -8.05 -14.93
N LYS A 404 -7.21 -6.88 -15.41
CA LYS A 404 -6.62 -6.24 -16.60
C LYS A 404 -5.12 -5.96 -16.43
N VAL A 405 -4.68 -5.57 -15.24
CA VAL A 405 -3.25 -5.37 -14.96
C VAL A 405 -2.50 -6.69 -15.01
N LEU A 406 -3.08 -7.77 -14.47
CA LEU A 406 -2.48 -9.10 -14.52
C LEU A 406 -2.39 -9.66 -15.96
N GLU A 407 -3.41 -9.44 -16.77
CA GLU A 407 -3.49 -9.84 -18.18
C GLU A 407 -2.45 -9.07 -19.04
N ALA A 408 -2.34 -7.75 -18.84
CA ALA A 408 -1.34 -6.93 -19.54
C ALA A 408 0.11 -7.36 -19.27
N LEU A 409 0.39 -7.94 -18.11
CA LEU A 409 1.73 -8.49 -17.81
C LEU A 409 2.05 -9.73 -18.65
N ASP A 410 1.05 -10.50 -19.05
CA ASP A 410 1.24 -11.69 -19.91
C ASP A 410 1.59 -11.28 -21.34
N GLU A 411 0.85 -10.30 -21.88
CA GLU A 411 1.10 -9.77 -23.22
C GLU A 411 2.53 -9.22 -23.34
N CYS A 412 3.00 -8.47 -22.34
CA CYS A 412 4.36 -7.95 -22.31
C CYS A 412 5.43 -9.06 -22.18
N GLN A 413 5.10 -10.24 -21.64
CA GLN A 413 6.00 -11.40 -21.62
C GLN A 413 6.04 -12.12 -22.97
N ILE A 414 4.94 -12.16 -23.71
CA ILE A 414 4.88 -12.80 -25.03
C ILE A 414 5.74 -12.02 -26.03
N GLU A 415 5.68 -10.69 -26.03
CA GLU A 415 6.54 -9.87 -26.89
C GLU A 415 8.03 -10.03 -26.56
N LYS A 416 8.41 -10.24 -25.30
CA LYS A 416 9.79 -10.49 -24.89
C LYS A 416 10.29 -11.92 -25.15
N ARG A 417 9.39 -12.88 -25.34
CA ARG A 417 9.75 -14.27 -25.73
C ARG A 417 10.08 -14.41 -27.20
N GLY A 418 9.72 -13.43 -28.03
CA GLY A 418 9.97 -13.41 -29.48
C GLY A 418 11.38 -13.02 -29.92
N GLY A 419 12.30 -12.75 -29.03
CA GLY A 419 13.69 -12.43 -29.43
C GLY A 419 14.63 -12.20 -28.24
N PHE A 420 15.67 -12.95 -28.20
CA PHE A 420 16.90 -12.88 -27.40
C PHE A 420 16.93 -13.79 -26.16
N GLY A 421 17.64 -14.89 -26.32
CA GLY A 421 18.17 -15.69 -25.22
C GLY A 421 19.05 -14.82 -24.33
N THR A 422 18.72 -14.72 -23.04
CA THR A 422 19.59 -14.10 -22.04
C THR A 422 20.84 -14.96 -21.90
N SER A 423 22.00 -14.46 -22.40
CA SER A 423 23.27 -15.09 -22.08
C SER A 423 23.68 -14.76 -20.66
N VAL A 424 23.94 -15.78 -19.86
CA VAL A 424 24.44 -15.63 -18.49
C VAL A 424 25.93 -15.73 -18.51
N THR A 425 26.64 -14.66 -18.19
CA THR A 425 28.11 -14.67 -18.04
C THR A 425 28.44 -14.87 -16.56
N ARG A 426 29.05 -16.01 -16.22
CA ARG A 426 29.51 -16.30 -14.85
C ARG A 426 30.95 -15.84 -14.68
N ILE A 427 31.19 -14.99 -13.69
CA ILE A 427 32.49 -14.48 -13.30
C ILE A 427 32.87 -15.09 -11.95
N PRO A 428 33.95 -15.86 -11.85
CA PRO A 428 34.41 -16.37 -10.57
C PRO A 428 34.75 -15.22 -9.61
N PHE A 429 34.44 -15.40 -8.35
CA PHE A 429 34.77 -14.43 -7.32
C PHE A 429 36.27 -14.49 -7.03
N ASP A 430 36.99 -13.55 -7.62
CA ASP A 430 38.42 -13.34 -7.43
C ASP A 430 38.69 -11.83 -7.36
N HIS A 431 39.33 -11.38 -6.27
CA HIS A 431 39.57 -9.96 -6.03
C HIS A 431 40.46 -9.29 -7.09
N ILE A 432 41.22 -10.08 -7.87
CA ILE A 432 42.14 -9.58 -8.88
C ILE A 432 41.50 -9.63 -10.27
N LEU A 433 40.84 -10.74 -10.60
CA LEU A 433 40.32 -10.99 -11.95
C LEU A 433 38.89 -10.50 -12.17
N ALA A 434 38.04 -10.55 -11.14
CA ALA A 434 36.64 -10.17 -11.26
C ALA A 434 36.44 -8.71 -11.73
N PRO A 435 37.20 -7.71 -11.25
CA PRO A 435 37.09 -6.34 -11.75
C PRO A 435 37.37 -6.21 -13.24
N ARG A 436 38.38 -6.93 -13.75
CA ARG A 436 38.75 -6.89 -15.17
C ARG A 436 37.67 -7.55 -16.04
N LEU A 437 37.24 -8.75 -15.66
CA LEU A 437 36.22 -9.50 -16.41
C LEU A 437 34.88 -8.76 -16.44
N LEU A 438 34.53 -8.06 -15.34
CA LEU A 438 33.33 -7.27 -15.29
C LEU A 438 33.43 -6.01 -16.14
N ARG A 439 34.60 -5.33 -16.15
CA ARG A 439 34.87 -4.22 -17.08
C ARG A 439 34.75 -4.64 -18.54
N ASP A 440 35.32 -5.78 -18.89
CA ASP A 440 35.26 -6.31 -20.26
C ASP A 440 33.79 -6.64 -20.64
N ALA A 441 33.01 -7.21 -19.72
CA ALA A 441 31.60 -7.51 -19.95
C ALA A 441 30.75 -6.21 -20.10
N ILE A 442 31.06 -5.17 -19.33
CA ILE A 442 30.42 -3.86 -19.42
C ILE A 442 30.81 -3.14 -20.71
N ALA A 443 32.11 -3.16 -21.07
CA ALA A 443 32.63 -2.51 -22.27
C ALA A 443 32.06 -3.09 -23.57
N ASN A 444 31.73 -4.37 -23.56
CA ASN A 444 31.10 -5.04 -24.71
C ASN A 444 29.62 -4.68 -24.91
N LYS A 445 29.04 -3.87 -24.03
CA LYS A 445 27.67 -3.30 -24.13
C LYS A 445 26.59 -4.31 -24.55
N ALA A 446 26.75 -5.58 -24.18
CA ALA A 446 25.83 -6.64 -24.57
C ALA A 446 24.48 -6.45 -23.85
N GLU A 447 23.41 -6.15 -24.59
CA GLU A 447 22.06 -6.05 -24.05
C GLU A 447 21.56 -7.40 -23.51
N GLY A 448 20.92 -7.36 -22.34
CA GLY A 448 20.28 -8.56 -21.76
C GLY A 448 21.24 -9.57 -21.15
N VAL A 449 22.50 -9.22 -20.97
CA VAL A 449 23.47 -10.08 -20.29
C VAL A 449 23.26 -10.01 -18.79
N GLU A 450 22.99 -11.14 -18.16
CA GLU A 450 23.04 -11.31 -16.73
C GLU A 450 24.46 -11.74 -16.34
N ILE A 451 25.13 -10.94 -15.51
CA ILE A 451 26.47 -11.25 -15.01
C ILE A 451 26.28 -11.81 -13.60
N VAL A 452 26.73 -13.03 -13.38
CA VAL A 452 26.69 -13.69 -12.07
C VAL A 452 28.09 -13.74 -11.51
N LEU A 453 28.31 -13.07 -10.39
CA LEU A 453 29.55 -13.09 -9.62
C LEU A 453 29.46 -14.15 -8.52
N GLY A 454 30.30 -15.16 -8.57
CA GLY A 454 30.32 -16.19 -7.53
C GLY A 454 30.80 -17.56 -8.02
N PRO A 455 30.80 -18.55 -7.14
CA PRO A 455 30.28 -18.55 -5.75
C PRO A 455 31.19 -17.81 -4.74
N ILE A 456 30.58 -16.98 -3.88
CA ILE A 456 31.27 -16.20 -2.87
C ILE A 456 31.16 -16.95 -1.53
N PRO A 457 32.26 -17.25 -0.82
CA PRO A 457 32.21 -17.84 0.51
C PRO A 457 31.48 -16.91 1.51
N ALA A 458 30.65 -17.48 2.39
CA ALA A 458 29.84 -16.69 3.33
C ALA A 458 30.65 -15.82 4.32
N ASN A 459 31.93 -16.14 4.51
CA ASN A 459 32.85 -15.38 5.35
C ASN A 459 33.63 -14.29 4.58
N GLN A 460 33.33 -14.08 3.30
CA GLN A 460 33.95 -13.03 2.49
C GLN A 460 32.94 -11.93 2.21
N ASP A 461 33.38 -10.68 2.37
CA ASP A 461 32.60 -9.50 2.06
C ASP A 461 32.85 -9.07 0.59
N ALA A 462 31.78 -9.07 -0.20
CA ALA A 462 31.83 -8.59 -1.57
C ALA A 462 31.70 -7.05 -1.68
N GLY A 463 31.40 -6.37 -0.58
CA GLY A 463 31.18 -4.92 -0.57
C GLY A 463 32.34 -4.11 -1.17
N PRO A 464 33.61 -4.35 -0.77
CA PRO A 464 34.76 -3.64 -1.34
C PRO A 464 34.92 -3.84 -2.85
N LEU A 465 34.62 -5.04 -3.35
CA LEU A 465 34.66 -5.34 -4.78
C LEU A 465 33.54 -4.59 -5.53
N LEU A 466 32.34 -4.57 -4.97
CA LEU A 466 31.20 -3.85 -5.55
C LEU A 466 31.46 -2.34 -5.60
N ILE A 467 32.02 -1.76 -4.54
CA ILE A 467 32.40 -0.35 -4.49
C ILE A 467 33.46 -0.01 -5.54
N ALA A 468 34.47 -0.88 -5.71
CA ALA A 468 35.52 -0.68 -6.72
C ALA A 468 34.99 -0.74 -8.16
N LEU A 469 33.82 -1.35 -8.39
CA LEU A 469 33.19 -1.49 -9.70
C LEU A 469 32.17 -0.38 -10.00
N LEU A 470 31.73 0.38 -9.01
CA LEU A 470 30.78 1.49 -9.19
C LEU A 470 31.23 2.52 -10.24
N PRO A 471 32.49 2.98 -10.30
CA PRO A 471 32.93 3.94 -11.31
C PRO A 471 32.78 3.41 -12.75
N GLU A 472 32.99 2.13 -12.96
CA GLU A 472 32.90 1.48 -14.27
C GLU A 472 31.45 1.32 -14.76
N CYS A 473 30.51 1.42 -13.82
CA CYS A 473 29.08 1.28 -14.05
C CYS A 473 28.35 2.62 -14.19
N MET A 474 29.06 3.75 -14.06
CA MET A 474 28.47 5.10 -14.10
C MET A 474 27.76 5.42 -15.42
N ASP A 475 28.16 4.81 -16.53
CA ASP A 475 27.51 4.96 -17.83
C ASP A 475 26.30 4.02 -18.03
N ALA A 476 26.12 3.03 -17.14
CA ALA A 476 24.94 2.18 -17.14
C ALA A 476 23.80 2.87 -16.37
N GLN A 477 22.64 3.04 -17.00
CA GLN A 477 21.53 3.73 -16.36
C GLN A 477 20.99 2.96 -15.15
N HIS A 478 21.09 1.65 -15.14
CA HIS A 478 20.62 0.78 -14.06
C HIS A 478 21.48 -0.47 -13.95
N ILE A 479 22.09 -0.63 -12.78
CA ILE A 479 22.62 -1.93 -12.35
C ILE A 479 21.58 -2.55 -11.45
N ARG A 480 20.94 -3.63 -11.90
CA ARG A 480 20.09 -4.43 -11.04
C ARG A 480 20.94 -5.47 -10.34
N ILE A 481 21.15 -5.30 -9.04
CA ILE A 481 21.77 -6.33 -8.22
C ILE A 481 20.67 -7.27 -7.77
N ARG A 482 20.65 -8.50 -8.26
CA ARG A 482 19.85 -9.58 -7.69
C ARG A 482 20.72 -10.31 -6.68
N ALA A 483 20.28 -10.32 -5.43
CA ALA A 483 20.96 -11.09 -4.40
C ALA A 483 20.72 -12.59 -4.58
N ALA A 484 21.79 -13.28 -4.61
CA ALA A 484 22.22 -14.50 -3.96
C ALA A 484 21.30 -15.71 -3.98
N THR A 485 21.66 -16.68 -4.77
CA THR A 485 21.33 -18.08 -4.54
C THR A 485 22.28 -18.62 -3.46
N VAL A 486 21.74 -19.11 -2.35
CA VAL A 486 22.54 -19.80 -1.33
C VAL A 486 22.59 -21.28 -1.67
N GLU A 487 23.66 -21.74 -2.29
CA GLU A 487 23.91 -23.17 -2.41
C GLU A 487 24.47 -23.70 -1.08
N ARG A 488 23.73 -24.55 -0.40
CA ARG A 488 24.22 -25.39 0.68
C ARG A 488 24.91 -26.63 0.11
N ALA A 489 26.14 -26.48 -0.34
CA ALA A 489 26.96 -27.64 -0.63
C ALA A 489 28.01 -27.80 0.51
N THR A 490 27.99 -28.96 1.17
CA THR A 490 29.05 -29.44 2.07
C THR A 490 29.45 -28.50 3.23
N GLY A 491 28.46 -28.01 4.00
CA GLY A 491 28.73 -27.37 5.32
C GLY A 491 29.27 -25.94 5.28
N LYS A 492 29.52 -25.35 4.12
CA LYS A 492 29.92 -23.94 3.94
C LYS A 492 28.91 -23.22 3.07
N ALA A 493 28.22 -22.25 3.63
CA ALA A 493 27.31 -21.39 2.87
C ALA A 493 28.11 -20.59 1.83
N LYS A 494 27.61 -20.55 0.59
CA LYS A 494 28.15 -19.73 -0.49
C LYS A 494 26.99 -18.91 -1.07
N TYR A 495 27.26 -17.72 -1.58
CA TYR A 495 26.27 -16.86 -2.23
C TYR A 495 26.78 -16.39 -3.59
N GLU A 496 25.87 -16.04 -4.46
CA GLU A 496 26.16 -15.44 -5.77
C GLU A 496 25.49 -14.06 -5.84
N ILE A 497 26.10 -13.11 -6.53
CA ILE A 497 25.53 -11.80 -6.81
C ILE A 497 25.32 -11.69 -8.31
N ALA A 498 24.07 -11.53 -8.72
CA ALA A 498 23.72 -11.35 -10.11
C ALA A 498 23.51 -9.87 -10.44
N PHE A 499 24.13 -9.40 -11.52
CA PHE A 499 23.98 -8.06 -12.05
C PHE A 499 23.26 -8.13 -13.40
N ARG A 500 22.27 -7.28 -13.60
CA ARG A 500 21.66 -7.06 -14.89
C ARG A 500 21.93 -5.64 -15.35
N LEU A 501 22.62 -5.50 -16.48
CA LEU A 501 22.92 -4.21 -17.09
C LEU A 501 21.76 -3.77 -17.99
N CYS A 502 21.26 -2.56 -17.79
CA CYS A 502 20.26 -1.92 -18.64
C CYS A 502 20.82 -0.58 -19.13
N TRP A 503 20.91 -0.40 -20.45
CA TRP A 503 21.47 0.81 -21.07
C TRP A 503 20.38 1.86 -21.36
N ARG A 504 20.78 3.15 -21.40
CA ARG A 504 19.86 4.22 -21.81
C ARG A 504 19.47 4.06 -23.28
N PRO A 505 18.19 4.26 -23.63
CA PRO A 505 17.77 4.23 -25.05
C PRO A 505 18.55 5.18 -25.96
N GLU A 506 18.94 6.33 -25.43
CA GLU A 506 19.70 7.37 -26.15
C GLU A 506 21.15 6.94 -26.52
N LEU A 507 21.71 5.97 -25.82
CA LEU A 507 23.02 5.41 -26.14
C LEU A 507 22.96 4.31 -27.19
N ARG A 508 21.78 3.82 -27.56
CA ARG A 508 21.59 2.81 -28.62
C ARG A 508 21.99 3.32 -30.00
N HIS A 509 21.84 4.62 -30.27
CA HIS A 509 22.11 5.22 -31.59
C HIS A 509 23.55 5.68 -31.83
N LYS A 510 24.45 5.61 -30.83
CA LYS A 510 25.86 6.02 -30.98
C LYS A 510 26.81 4.87 -31.33
N VAL A 511 26.35 3.65 -31.53
CA VAL A 511 27.18 2.45 -31.82
C VAL A 511 27.01 1.95 -33.27
N GLY A 512 26.31 2.71 -34.09
CA GLY A 512 26.13 2.38 -35.52
C GLY A 512 26.85 3.38 -36.43
N HIS A 513 28.18 3.47 -36.33
CA HIS A 513 29.07 3.95 -37.43
C HIS A 513 30.46 3.42 -37.19
#